data_8839a73332fcc9daa59d15a73375f016
#
_entry.id   8839a73332fcc9daa59d15a73375f016
#
_cell.length_a   1.000
_cell.length_b   1.000
_cell.length_c   1.000
_cell.angle_alpha   90.00
_cell.angle_beta   90.00
_cell.angle_gamma   90.00
#
_symmetry.space_group_name_H-M   'P 1'
#
loop_
_entity.id
_entity.type
_entity.pdbx_description
1 polymer ?
#
loop_
_entity_poly.entity_id
_entity_poly.type
_entity_poly.pdbx_seq_one_letter_code
_entity_poly.pdbx_strand_id
1 'polypeptide(L)'
;MYQCPNCGGRLIFDISSQSMLCEHCNTHYNPYKLGEGNSAEENKEYDVTVFKCPQCGGEILSTDNAAAGFCSFCGASTILYSRISHEKRPNYIIPFQKTKEQCKEAYARRMKHSIFAPKELRDPSYIDSFRGIYMPYWAFYISQKGSLSLNGKKTSRRGDYIITDHYALTGDLDAYYKGLSYDASSSFDDNISEELAPYNLKGMKAFTPAYLSGFYADTSDVDAKVYQGDAEYTASAETTERIASDGTFAGFTMDTIRPEQLHTKTETIDSTMFPVWFLSYRKKDRVAYATVNGQTGLVVADIPIDPKRYLLGSLLLAIPIFALLAWSAFLQPSSLVMTTLLLSLLSIGVYCYECVSIHQKDTGANDRGKMFIKSKK
;
A
#
# COMPACT_ATOMS: atom_id res chain seq x y z
N MET A 1 0.20 -24.17 -15.60
CA MET A 1 0.57 -24.93 -14.37
C MET A 1 1.89 -25.66 -14.64
N TYR A 2 2.90 -25.43 -13.78
CA TYR A 2 4.20 -26.10 -13.92
C TYR A 2 4.15 -27.50 -13.30
N GLN A 3 4.64 -28.49 -14.06
CA GLN A 3 4.72 -29.87 -13.62
C GLN A 3 6.17 -30.24 -13.26
N CYS A 4 6.33 -31.05 -12.26
CA CYS A 4 7.64 -31.55 -11.81
C CYS A 4 8.25 -32.48 -12.88
N PRO A 5 9.46 -32.18 -13.39
CA PRO A 5 10.13 -33.06 -14.34
C PRO A 5 10.43 -34.47 -13.81
N ASN A 6 10.52 -34.62 -12.47
CA ASN A 6 10.86 -35.88 -11.83
C ASN A 6 9.64 -36.81 -11.59
N CYS A 7 8.47 -36.23 -11.19
CA CYS A 7 7.32 -37.07 -10.80
C CYS A 7 5.98 -36.63 -11.40
N GLY A 8 5.94 -35.56 -12.21
CA GLY A 8 4.71 -35.02 -12.78
C GLY A 8 3.83 -34.25 -11.80
N GLY A 9 4.20 -34.17 -10.51
CA GLY A 9 3.45 -33.45 -9.50
C GLY A 9 3.46 -31.95 -9.73
N ARG A 10 2.57 -31.23 -9.01
CA ARG A 10 2.47 -29.76 -9.09
C ARG A 10 3.70 -29.07 -8.50
N LEU A 11 4.19 -28.04 -9.18
CA LEU A 11 5.23 -27.15 -8.68
C LEU A 11 4.61 -25.85 -8.21
N ILE A 12 5.00 -25.41 -7.01
CA ILE A 12 4.64 -24.11 -6.43
C ILE A 12 5.92 -23.33 -6.11
N PHE A 13 5.83 -22.00 -6.10
CA PHE A 13 6.95 -21.19 -5.62
C PHE A 13 6.99 -21.19 -4.09
N ASP A 14 8.06 -21.73 -3.52
CA ASP A 14 8.30 -21.73 -2.09
C ASP A 14 9.06 -20.49 -1.65
N ILE A 15 8.44 -19.72 -0.76
CA ILE A 15 8.98 -18.46 -0.23
C ILE A 15 10.25 -18.72 0.58
N SER A 16 10.30 -19.80 1.34
CA SER A 16 11.38 -20.09 2.29
C SER A 16 12.68 -20.41 1.57
N SER A 17 12.61 -21.22 0.52
CA SER A 17 13.77 -21.61 -0.28
C SER A 17 14.02 -20.73 -1.50
N GLN A 18 13.08 -19.79 -1.82
CA GLN A 18 13.12 -18.94 -3.02
C GLN A 18 13.28 -19.77 -4.31
N SER A 19 12.64 -20.93 -4.36
CA SER A 19 12.71 -21.90 -5.46
C SER A 19 11.33 -22.49 -5.75
N MET A 20 11.22 -23.19 -6.89
CA MET A 20 10.03 -23.99 -7.17
C MET A 20 10.12 -25.31 -6.43
N LEU A 21 9.12 -25.61 -5.61
CA LEU A 21 9.00 -26.82 -4.81
C LEU A 21 7.95 -27.76 -5.39
N CYS A 22 8.28 -29.02 -5.56
CA CYS A 22 7.32 -30.06 -5.85
C CYS A 22 6.62 -30.52 -4.58
N GLU A 23 5.31 -30.33 -4.48
CA GLU A 23 4.52 -30.76 -3.32
C GLU A 23 4.50 -32.30 -3.13
N HIS A 24 4.80 -33.06 -4.19
CA HIS A 24 4.75 -34.52 -4.14
C HIS A 24 6.09 -35.18 -3.78
N CYS A 25 7.19 -34.75 -4.44
CA CYS A 25 8.51 -35.38 -4.24
C CYS A 25 9.52 -34.48 -3.52
N ASN A 26 9.12 -33.29 -3.06
CA ASN A 26 9.94 -32.32 -2.35
C ASN A 26 11.23 -31.88 -3.10
N THR A 27 11.27 -32.05 -4.41
CA THR A 27 12.40 -31.61 -5.22
C THR A 27 12.30 -30.11 -5.53
N HIS A 28 13.42 -29.40 -5.43
CA HIS A 28 13.53 -27.97 -5.70
C HIS A 28 14.09 -27.69 -7.09
N TYR A 29 13.54 -26.68 -7.76
CA TYR A 29 13.97 -26.25 -9.10
C TYR A 29 14.16 -24.74 -9.13
N ASN A 30 15.10 -24.31 -9.97
CA ASN A 30 15.26 -22.89 -10.25
C ASN A 30 14.06 -22.39 -11.10
N PRO A 31 13.38 -21.30 -10.72
CA PRO A 31 12.24 -20.76 -11.46
C PRO A 31 12.52 -20.49 -12.95
N TYR A 32 13.74 -20.10 -13.28
CA TYR A 32 14.14 -19.77 -14.65
C TYR A 32 14.41 -21.00 -15.52
N LYS A 33 14.70 -22.15 -14.94
CA LYS A 33 15.02 -23.38 -15.71
C LYS A 33 13.79 -24.17 -16.12
N LEU A 34 12.60 -23.82 -15.61
CA LEU A 34 11.36 -24.52 -15.91
C LEU A 34 10.67 -24.05 -17.20
N GLY A 35 11.12 -22.94 -17.76
CA GLY A 35 10.59 -22.33 -18.98
C GLY A 35 11.50 -22.47 -20.21
N GLU A 36 12.64 -23.16 -20.10
CA GLU A 36 13.54 -23.38 -21.22
C GLU A 36 12.86 -24.29 -22.27
N GLY A 37 12.34 -23.67 -23.32
CA GLY A 37 11.65 -24.37 -24.43
C GLY A 37 10.25 -23.83 -24.75
N ASN A 38 9.70 -22.95 -23.97
CA ASN A 38 8.50 -22.22 -24.35
C ASN A 38 8.90 -20.94 -25.09
N SER A 39 8.51 -20.82 -26.34
CA SER A 39 8.65 -19.68 -27.25
C SER A 39 8.07 -18.35 -26.75
N ALA A 40 7.68 -18.27 -25.49
CA ALA A 40 7.14 -17.09 -24.80
C ALA A 40 8.17 -15.97 -24.62
N GLU A 41 9.47 -16.21 -24.77
CA GLU A 41 10.48 -15.15 -24.72
C GLU A 41 10.43 -14.23 -25.93
N GLU A 42 9.92 -14.71 -27.07
CA GLU A 42 9.84 -13.90 -28.29
C GLU A 42 8.61 -12.97 -28.33
N ASN A 43 7.52 -13.29 -27.63
CA ASN A 43 6.23 -12.62 -27.82
C ASN A 43 5.84 -11.60 -26.72
N LYS A 44 6.68 -11.32 -25.71
CA LYS A 44 6.36 -10.37 -24.62
C LYS A 44 4.99 -10.57 -23.93
N GLU A 45 4.36 -11.72 -24.12
CA GLU A 45 3.06 -12.13 -23.57
C GLU A 45 3.21 -13.47 -22.87
N TYR A 46 2.29 -13.76 -21.96
CA TYR A 46 2.20 -15.04 -21.28
C TYR A 46 0.74 -15.44 -21.05
N ASP A 47 0.49 -16.76 -21.05
CA ASP A 47 -0.86 -17.30 -20.86
C ASP A 47 -1.24 -17.34 -19.40
N VAL A 48 -2.42 -16.79 -19.10
CA VAL A 48 -3.00 -16.79 -17.77
C VAL A 48 -4.48 -17.12 -17.83
N THR A 49 -5.00 -17.65 -16.73
CA THR A 49 -6.44 -17.73 -16.51
C THR A 49 -6.89 -16.49 -15.75
N VAL A 50 -7.72 -15.68 -16.37
CA VAL A 50 -8.30 -14.48 -15.77
C VAL A 50 -9.63 -14.90 -15.11
N PHE A 51 -9.77 -14.62 -13.83
CA PHE A 51 -11.00 -14.80 -13.07
C PHE A 51 -11.64 -13.43 -12.81
N LYS A 52 -12.86 -13.25 -13.30
CA LYS A 52 -13.60 -11.99 -13.12
C LYS A 52 -14.69 -12.14 -12.07
N CYS A 53 -14.68 -11.24 -11.09
CA CYS A 53 -15.71 -11.20 -10.07
C CYS A 53 -16.99 -10.54 -10.60
N PRO A 54 -18.16 -11.23 -10.57
CA PRO A 54 -19.42 -10.65 -11.04
C PRO A 54 -19.92 -9.53 -10.12
N GLN A 55 -19.46 -9.46 -8.88
CA GLN A 55 -19.91 -8.48 -7.89
C GLN A 55 -19.19 -7.12 -8.00
N CYS A 56 -17.86 -7.12 -8.10
CA CYS A 56 -17.06 -5.89 -8.15
C CYS A 56 -16.40 -5.65 -9.50
N GLY A 57 -16.42 -6.63 -10.41
CA GLY A 57 -15.76 -6.56 -11.69
C GLY A 57 -14.24 -6.74 -11.66
N GLY A 58 -13.63 -6.84 -10.47
CA GLY A 58 -12.18 -7.04 -10.33
C GLY A 58 -11.73 -8.34 -11.03
N GLU A 59 -10.59 -8.26 -11.69
CA GLU A 59 -10.00 -9.38 -12.43
C GLU A 59 -8.79 -9.90 -11.64
N ILE A 60 -8.69 -11.21 -11.51
CA ILE A 60 -7.60 -11.89 -10.79
C ILE A 60 -6.97 -12.87 -11.77
N LEU A 61 -5.66 -12.77 -11.94
CA LEU A 61 -4.87 -13.68 -12.76
C LEU A 61 -4.41 -14.87 -11.91
N SER A 62 -4.44 -16.04 -12.50
CA SER A 62 -3.83 -17.23 -11.91
C SER A 62 -3.19 -18.10 -12.99
N THR A 63 -2.05 -18.69 -12.67
CA THR A 63 -1.45 -19.74 -13.49
C THR A 63 -2.09 -21.10 -13.21
N ASP A 64 -2.92 -21.18 -12.18
CA ASP A 64 -3.65 -22.39 -11.77
C ASP A 64 -5.13 -22.29 -12.15
N ASN A 65 -5.72 -23.39 -12.59
CA ASN A 65 -7.13 -23.47 -12.94
C ASN A 65 -8.07 -23.57 -11.72
N ALA A 66 -7.55 -23.38 -10.51
CA ALA A 66 -8.35 -23.42 -9.29
C ALA A 66 -9.16 -22.13 -9.16
N ALA A 67 -10.47 -22.21 -9.35
CA ALA A 67 -11.37 -21.11 -9.07
C ALA A 67 -11.26 -20.71 -7.60
N ALA A 68 -10.97 -19.44 -7.33
CA ALA A 68 -11.04 -18.92 -5.98
C ALA A 68 -12.50 -18.92 -5.52
N GLY A 69 -12.81 -19.58 -4.41
CA GLY A 69 -14.17 -19.63 -3.86
C GLY A 69 -14.69 -18.30 -3.34
N PHE A 70 -13.88 -17.24 -3.37
CA PHE A 70 -14.27 -15.87 -3.04
C PHE A 70 -13.36 -14.86 -3.71
N CYS A 71 -13.89 -13.65 -3.93
CA CYS A 71 -13.12 -12.55 -4.50
C CYS A 71 -12.16 -11.94 -3.47
N SER A 72 -10.88 -11.83 -3.79
CA SER A 72 -9.87 -11.23 -2.91
C SER A 72 -10.10 -9.73 -2.69
N PHE A 73 -10.68 -9.02 -3.66
CA PHE A 73 -10.92 -7.58 -3.57
C PHE A 73 -12.16 -7.23 -2.74
N CYS A 74 -13.31 -7.78 -3.07
CA CYS A 74 -14.56 -7.40 -2.40
C CYS A 74 -15.03 -8.40 -1.34
N GLY A 75 -14.33 -9.50 -1.12
CA GLY A 75 -14.69 -10.53 -0.16
C GLY A 75 -15.98 -11.29 -0.47
N ALA A 76 -16.56 -11.12 -1.67
CA ALA A 76 -17.76 -11.81 -2.05
C ALA A 76 -17.49 -13.30 -2.25
N SER A 77 -18.28 -14.15 -1.60
CA SER A 77 -18.28 -15.59 -1.84
C SER A 77 -19.10 -15.87 -3.10
N THR A 78 -18.42 -16.06 -4.22
CA THR A 78 -19.05 -16.23 -5.53
C THR A 78 -18.16 -17.08 -6.44
N ILE A 79 -18.78 -17.73 -7.41
CA ILE A 79 -18.06 -18.41 -8.48
C ILE A 79 -17.57 -17.34 -9.45
N LEU A 80 -16.27 -17.30 -9.68
CA LEU A 80 -15.65 -16.38 -10.61
C LEU A 80 -15.74 -16.95 -12.02
N TYR A 81 -16.09 -16.11 -13.00
CA TYR A 81 -15.99 -16.47 -14.42
C TYR A 81 -14.52 -16.50 -14.82
N SER A 82 -14.10 -17.52 -15.55
CA SER A 82 -12.73 -17.66 -16.03
C SER A 82 -12.63 -17.57 -17.54
N ARG A 83 -11.55 -16.99 -18.02
CA ARG A 83 -11.15 -16.98 -19.43
C ARG A 83 -9.63 -17.12 -19.53
N ILE A 84 -9.16 -17.75 -20.59
CA ILE A 84 -7.72 -17.70 -20.92
C ILE A 84 -7.46 -16.36 -21.62
N SER A 85 -6.39 -15.70 -21.22
CA SER A 85 -5.95 -14.43 -21.78
C SER A 85 -4.46 -14.43 -22.00
N HIS A 86 -4.01 -13.66 -22.98
CA HIS A 86 -2.62 -13.37 -23.23
C HIS A 86 -2.32 -11.99 -22.64
N GLU A 87 -1.60 -11.96 -21.53
CA GLU A 87 -1.29 -10.71 -20.83
C GLU A 87 0.14 -10.26 -21.18
N LYS A 88 0.36 -8.95 -21.19
CA LYS A 88 1.70 -8.38 -21.36
C LYS A 88 2.61 -8.84 -20.24
N ARG A 89 3.78 -9.34 -20.61
CA ARG A 89 4.77 -9.81 -19.64
C ARG A 89 5.38 -8.62 -18.91
N PRO A 90 5.33 -8.58 -17.56
CA PRO A 90 6.06 -7.59 -16.78
C PRO A 90 7.58 -7.71 -16.99
N ASN A 91 8.31 -6.60 -16.82
CA ASN A 91 9.77 -6.63 -16.90
C ASN A 91 10.38 -7.33 -15.69
N TYR A 92 9.87 -7.00 -14.49
CA TYR A 92 10.43 -7.44 -13.23
C TYR A 92 9.37 -7.93 -12.25
N ILE A 93 9.83 -8.66 -11.24
CA ILE A 93 9.03 -9.12 -10.11
C ILE A 93 9.86 -9.05 -8.82
N ILE A 94 9.24 -8.66 -7.72
CA ILE A 94 9.80 -8.89 -6.39
C ILE A 94 9.14 -10.15 -5.83
N PRO A 95 9.87 -11.27 -5.70
CA PRO A 95 9.30 -12.49 -5.12
C PRO A 95 8.86 -12.27 -3.67
N PHE A 96 7.82 -13.00 -3.23
CA PHE A 96 7.45 -13.02 -1.82
C PHE A 96 8.64 -13.41 -0.95
N GLN A 97 8.84 -12.68 0.16
CA GLN A 97 9.87 -12.95 1.18
C GLN A 97 9.25 -13.27 2.54
N LYS A 98 8.01 -12.85 2.76
CA LYS A 98 7.26 -13.16 3.98
C LYS A 98 6.24 -14.25 3.71
N THR A 99 6.28 -15.30 4.53
CA THR A 99 5.33 -16.40 4.44
C THR A 99 3.96 -15.97 4.97
N LYS A 100 2.93 -16.75 4.65
CA LYS A 100 1.58 -16.53 5.14
C LYS A 100 1.51 -16.47 6.67
N GLU A 101 2.25 -17.34 7.35
CA GLU A 101 2.32 -17.43 8.80
C GLU A 101 2.93 -16.15 9.38
N GLN A 102 4.03 -15.67 8.83
CA GLN A 102 4.67 -14.42 9.25
C GLN A 102 3.74 -13.22 9.08
N CYS A 103 2.97 -13.19 7.99
CA CYS A 103 1.98 -12.13 7.74
C CYS A 103 0.80 -12.21 8.73
N LYS A 104 0.31 -13.40 9.02
CA LYS A 104 -0.73 -13.63 10.05
C LYS A 104 -0.27 -13.14 11.43
N GLU A 105 0.97 -13.42 11.82
CA GLU A 105 1.55 -12.92 13.06
C GLU A 105 1.68 -11.40 13.08
N ALA A 106 2.15 -10.79 11.97
CA ALA A 106 2.26 -9.35 11.85
C ALA A 106 0.88 -8.67 11.98
N TYR A 107 -0.13 -9.19 11.29
CA TYR A 107 -1.51 -8.75 11.40
C TYR A 107 -2.06 -8.92 12.82
N ALA A 108 -1.85 -10.08 13.44
CA ALA A 108 -2.32 -10.34 14.81
C ALA A 108 -1.69 -9.36 15.82
N ARG A 109 -0.41 -9.00 15.66
CA ARG A 109 0.24 -7.96 16.48
C ARG A 109 -0.42 -6.60 16.30
N ARG A 110 -0.74 -6.21 15.06
CA ARG A 110 -1.44 -4.95 14.75
C ARG A 110 -2.83 -4.93 15.39
N MET A 111 -3.57 -6.05 15.32
CA MET A 111 -4.93 -6.19 15.85
C MET A 111 -4.99 -6.17 17.39
N LYS A 112 -3.92 -6.51 18.10
CA LYS A 112 -3.86 -6.40 19.58
C LYS A 112 -4.10 -4.96 20.05
N HIS A 113 -3.60 -3.98 19.32
CA HIS A 113 -3.74 -2.56 19.64
C HIS A 113 -5.09 -1.96 19.19
N SER A 114 -5.85 -2.66 18.37
CA SER A 114 -7.13 -2.18 17.83
C SER A 114 -8.30 -2.69 18.68
N ILE A 115 -8.39 -2.22 19.94
CA ILE A 115 -9.33 -2.73 20.96
C ILE A 115 -10.79 -2.63 20.55
N PHE A 116 -11.15 -1.66 19.72
CA PHE A 116 -12.52 -1.41 19.25
C PHE A 116 -12.85 -2.12 17.94
N ALA A 117 -11.91 -2.87 17.36
CA ALA A 117 -12.14 -3.63 16.15
C ALA A 117 -13.19 -4.75 16.36
N PRO A 118 -13.99 -5.10 15.33
CA PRO A 118 -14.88 -6.25 15.35
C PRO A 118 -14.17 -7.53 15.75
N LYS A 119 -14.90 -8.44 16.45
CA LYS A 119 -14.31 -9.73 16.90
C LYS A 119 -13.90 -10.61 15.72
N GLU A 120 -14.68 -10.55 14.66
CA GLU A 120 -14.50 -11.35 13.46
C GLU A 120 -13.10 -11.15 12.84
N LEU A 121 -12.57 -9.92 12.89
CA LEU A 121 -11.23 -9.60 12.39
C LEU A 121 -10.08 -10.22 13.20
N ARG A 122 -10.38 -10.81 14.35
CA ARG A 122 -9.42 -11.52 15.21
C ARG A 122 -9.61 -13.04 15.17
N ASP A 123 -10.63 -13.50 14.44
CA ASP A 123 -10.92 -14.92 14.34
C ASP A 123 -9.82 -15.62 13.52
N PRO A 124 -9.19 -16.68 14.04
CA PRO A 124 -8.15 -17.42 13.31
C PRO A 124 -8.61 -17.94 11.96
N SER A 125 -9.86 -18.40 11.84
CA SER A 125 -10.42 -18.90 10.58
C SER A 125 -10.51 -17.81 9.52
N TYR A 126 -10.81 -16.57 9.95
CA TYR A 126 -10.81 -15.40 9.10
C TYR A 126 -9.39 -15.00 8.66
N ILE A 127 -8.45 -14.99 9.61
CA ILE A 127 -7.04 -14.68 9.35
C ILE A 127 -6.42 -15.71 8.39
N ASP A 128 -6.88 -16.96 8.43
CA ASP A 128 -6.45 -18.01 7.48
C ASP A 128 -6.84 -17.75 6.03
N SER A 129 -7.75 -16.83 5.79
CA SER A 129 -8.15 -16.45 4.43
C SER A 129 -7.22 -15.48 3.71
N PHE A 130 -6.08 -15.07 4.32
CA PHE A 130 -5.04 -14.30 3.63
C PHE A 130 -4.59 -14.99 2.34
N ARG A 131 -4.52 -14.21 1.26
CA ARG A 131 -4.07 -14.67 -0.06
C ARG A 131 -2.90 -13.83 -0.55
N GLY A 132 -1.90 -14.49 -1.12
CA GLY A 132 -0.79 -13.84 -1.79
C GLY A 132 -1.19 -13.41 -3.19
N ILE A 133 -1.06 -12.13 -3.47
CA ILE A 133 -1.38 -11.52 -4.76
C ILE A 133 -0.17 -10.70 -5.19
N TYR A 134 0.25 -10.86 -6.44
CA TYR A 134 1.18 -9.96 -7.08
C TYR A 134 0.41 -8.80 -7.68
N MET A 135 0.67 -7.59 -7.19
CA MET A 135 0.06 -6.36 -7.68
C MET A 135 0.95 -5.72 -8.74
N PRO A 136 0.39 -5.28 -9.86
CA PRO A 136 1.16 -4.60 -10.91
C PRO A 136 1.53 -3.19 -10.47
N TYR A 137 2.76 -2.78 -10.76
CA TYR A 137 3.29 -1.44 -10.49
C TYR A 137 4.09 -0.93 -11.69
N TRP A 138 4.05 0.37 -11.87
CA TRP A 138 4.97 1.10 -12.74
C TRP A 138 6.15 1.61 -11.92
N ALA A 139 7.37 1.28 -12.31
CA ALA A 139 8.60 1.76 -11.70
C ALA A 139 9.24 2.81 -12.61
N PHE A 140 9.25 4.07 -12.15
CA PHE A 140 9.81 5.20 -12.89
C PHE A 140 11.26 5.42 -12.52
N TYR A 141 12.11 5.58 -13.54
CA TYR A 141 13.51 5.92 -13.37
C TYR A 141 13.69 7.35 -13.89
N ILE A 142 14.05 8.26 -12.98
CA ILE A 142 14.06 9.69 -13.25
C ILE A 142 15.45 10.24 -12.99
N SER A 143 15.97 11.00 -13.95
CA SER A 143 17.21 11.74 -13.84
C SER A 143 16.96 13.25 -13.72
N GLN A 144 17.83 13.92 -12.97
CA GLN A 144 17.86 15.36 -12.86
C GLN A 144 19.32 15.79 -12.98
N LYS A 145 19.68 16.41 -14.11
CA LYS A 145 21.05 16.80 -14.41
C LYS A 145 21.10 18.21 -14.97
N GLY A 146 21.96 19.02 -14.41
CA GLY A 146 22.18 20.38 -14.91
C GLY A 146 22.86 21.27 -13.90
N SER A 147 23.12 22.51 -14.28
CA SER A 147 23.58 23.55 -13.34
C SER A 147 22.38 24.25 -12.73
N LEU A 148 22.40 24.36 -11.42
CA LEU A 148 21.37 25.04 -10.63
C LEU A 148 21.92 26.40 -10.17
N SER A 149 21.15 27.46 -10.39
CA SER A 149 21.44 28.81 -9.88
C SER A 149 20.25 29.32 -9.07
N LEU A 150 20.49 29.60 -7.80
CA LEU A 150 19.49 30.05 -6.83
C LEU A 150 19.90 31.38 -6.21
N ASN A 151 18.93 32.18 -5.82
CA ASN A 151 19.17 33.34 -5.01
C ASN A 151 19.09 32.95 -3.53
N GLY A 152 20.12 33.26 -2.78
CA GLY A 152 20.21 33.10 -1.33
C GLY A 152 20.28 34.45 -0.62
N LYS A 153 19.67 34.53 0.56
CA LYS A 153 19.70 35.71 1.42
C LYS A 153 20.28 35.32 2.79
N LYS A 154 21.16 36.15 3.32
CA LYS A 154 21.62 36.01 4.68
C LYS A 154 21.37 37.31 5.44
N THR A 155 20.57 37.21 6.49
CA THR A 155 20.18 38.37 7.28
C THR A 155 20.95 38.40 8.60
N SER A 156 21.56 39.55 8.92
CA SER A 156 22.27 39.81 10.17
C SER A 156 21.77 41.09 10.82
N ARG A 157 21.83 41.18 12.14
CA ARG A 157 21.46 42.39 12.90
C ARG A 157 22.73 43.04 13.44
N ARG A 158 22.88 44.35 13.15
CA ARG A 158 23.92 45.16 13.72
C ARG A 158 23.28 46.39 14.39
N GLY A 159 23.17 46.34 15.71
CA GLY A 159 22.45 47.38 16.47
C GLY A 159 20.99 47.44 16.07
N ASP A 160 20.52 48.60 15.62
CA ASP A 160 19.15 48.83 15.17
C ASP A 160 18.91 48.50 13.67
N TYR A 161 19.93 48.10 12.96
CA TYR A 161 19.88 47.83 11.53
C TYR A 161 19.77 46.34 11.26
N ILE A 162 18.92 45.99 10.29
CA ILE A 162 18.85 44.65 9.70
C ILE A 162 19.57 44.74 8.34
N ILE A 163 20.65 43.99 8.21
CA ILE A 163 21.44 43.91 6.98
C ILE A 163 21.10 42.58 6.30
N THR A 164 20.66 42.63 5.04
CA THR A 164 20.42 41.47 4.24
C THR A 164 21.37 41.45 3.05
N ASP A 165 22.26 40.48 3.05
CA ASP A 165 23.16 40.20 1.94
C ASP A 165 22.54 39.22 0.97
N HIS A 166 22.67 39.51 -0.34
CA HIS A 166 22.15 38.65 -1.42
C HIS A 166 23.30 37.89 -2.07
N TYR A 167 23.09 36.62 -2.31
CA TYR A 167 24.09 35.70 -2.87
C TYR A 167 23.50 34.97 -4.07
N ALA A 168 24.29 34.78 -5.12
CA ALA A 168 24.03 33.81 -6.15
C ALA A 168 24.66 32.48 -5.73
N LEU A 169 23.80 31.50 -5.45
CA LEU A 169 24.21 30.15 -5.07
C LEU A 169 24.19 29.29 -6.33
N THR A 170 25.33 28.80 -6.75
CA THR A 170 25.45 27.96 -7.95
C THR A 170 26.00 26.60 -7.60
N GLY A 171 25.50 25.55 -8.24
CA GLY A 171 25.97 24.19 -8.09
C GLY A 171 25.54 23.30 -9.23
N ASP A 172 26.18 22.16 -9.36
CA ASP A 172 25.80 21.13 -10.32
C ASP A 172 24.87 20.12 -9.66
N LEU A 173 23.74 19.85 -10.34
CA LEU A 173 22.78 18.85 -9.93
C LEU A 173 23.03 17.57 -10.74
N ASP A 174 23.20 16.45 -10.06
CA ASP A 174 23.18 15.10 -10.63
C ASP A 174 22.46 14.16 -9.64
N ALA A 175 21.13 14.07 -9.80
CA ALA A 175 20.30 13.20 -9.01
C ALA A 175 19.65 12.13 -9.89
N TYR A 176 19.54 10.92 -9.35
CA TYR A 176 18.91 9.81 -10.04
C TYR A 176 17.98 9.05 -9.09
N TYR A 177 16.69 9.05 -9.43
CA TYR A 177 15.64 8.33 -8.72
C TYR A 177 15.41 6.99 -9.37
N LYS A 178 15.58 5.93 -8.59
CA LYS A 178 15.52 4.56 -9.10
C LYS A 178 14.24 3.89 -8.65
N GLY A 179 13.27 3.83 -9.56
CA GLY A 179 12.06 3.06 -9.39
C GLY A 179 11.05 3.68 -8.42
N LEU A 180 10.71 4.95 -8.60
CA LEU A 180 9.52 5.51 -7.97
C LEU A 180 8.32 4.70 -8.44
N SER A 181 7.60 4.08 -7.50
CA SER A 181 6.62 3.04 -7.81
C SER A 181 5.21 3.55 -7.59
N TYR A 182 4.36 3.38 -8.61
CA TYR A 182 2.93 3.65 -8.58
C TYR A 182 2.18 2.39 -8.98
N ASP A 183 1.07 2.07 -8.32
CA ASP A 183 0.30 0.88 -8.69
C ASP A 183 -0.36 1.07 -10.06
N ALA A 184 -0.50 -0.03 -10.76
CA ALA A 184 -1.02 -0.07 -12.12
C ALA A 184 -2.40 -0.73 -12.20
N SER A 185 -3.11 -0.83 -11.06
CA SER A 185 -4.39 -1.51 -10.94
C SER A 185 -5.48 -0.56 -10.45
N SER A 186 -6.54 -0.42 -11.21
CA SER A 186 -7.75 0.29 -10.76
C SER A 186 -8.52 -0.44 -9.65
N SER A 187 -8.16 -1.69 -9.37
CA SER A 187 -8.76 -2.53 -8.32
C SER A 187 -8.12 -2.34 -6.96
N PHE A 188 -6.93 -1.77 -6.91
CA PHE A 188 -6.20 -1.48 -5.67
C PHE A 188 -6.40 -0.01 -5.26
N ASP A 189 -6.46 0.25 -3.97
CA ASP A 189 -6.65 1.60 -3.45
C ASP A 189 -5.28 2.30 -3.36
N ASP A 190 -5.16 3.46 -4.02
CA ASP A 190 -3.90 4.21 -4.11
C ASP A 190 -3.32 4.53 -2.71
N ASN A 191 -4.15 4.90 -1.73
CA ASN A 191 -3.67 5.21 -0.38
C ASN A 191 -3.07 3.97 0.30
N ILE A 192 -3.70 2.80 0.11
CA ILE A 192 -3.19 1.54 0.65
C ILE A 192 -1.89 1.16 -0.05
N SER A 193 -1.82 1.36 -1.37
CA SER A 193 -0.63 1.13 -2.17
C SER A 193 0.56 1.96 -1.70
N GLU A 194 0.34 3.26 -1.47
CA GLU A 194 1.36 4.18 -0.95
C GLU A 194 1.79 3.84 0.48
N GLU A 195 0.83 3.52 1.36
CA GLU A 195 1.14 3.14 2.75
C GLU A 195 1.89 1.81 2.84
N LEU A 196 1.75 0.89 1.87
CA LEU A 196 2.50 -0.36 1.82
C LEU A 196 3.97 -0.17 1.42
N ALA A 197 4.32 0.95 0.81
CA ALA A 197 5.70 1.28 0.49
C ALA A 197 6.53 1.50 1.79
N PRO A 198 7.86 1.46 1.72
CA PRO A 198 8.67 1.20 0.54
C PRO A 198 8.90 -0.29 0.25
N TYR A 199 9.09 -0.61 -1.02
CA TYR A 199 9.64 -1.88 -1.46
C TYR A 199 11.14 -1.73 -1.73
N ASN A 200 11.92 -2.74 -1.35
CA ASN A 200 13.35 -2.76 -1.66
C ASN A 200 13.58 -3.29 -3.08
N LEU A 201 13.80 -2.38 -4.00
CA LEU A 201 13.97 -2.68 -5.41
C LEU A 201 15.25 -3.51 -5.73
N LYS A 202 16.21 -3.59 -4.81
CA LYS A 202 17.36 -4.50 -4.94
C LYS A 202 16.93 -5.98 -4.99
N GLY A 203 15.73 -6.28 -4.47
CA GLY A 203 15.12 -7.60 -4.53
C GLY A 203 14.43 -7.94 -5.85
N MET A 204 14.36 -7.01 -6.81
CA MET A 204 13.75 -7.26 -8.11
C MET A 204 14.54 -8.30 -8.89
N LYS A 205 13.80 -9.18 -9.55
CA LYS A 205 14.30 -10.22 -10.44
C LYS A 205 13.60 -10.09 -11.79
N ALA A 206 14.22 -10.56 -12.87
CA ALA A 206 13.54 -10.66 -14.14
C ALA A 206 12.27 -11.50 -14.00
N PHE A 207 11.18 -11.07 -14.60
CA PHE A 207 9.92 -11.78 -14.47
C PHE A 207 9.97 -13.16 -15.14
N THR A 208 9.44 -14.16 -14.46
CA THR A 208 9.04 -15.44 -15.04
C THR A 208 7.71 -15.86 -14.45
N PRO A 209 6.77 -16.41 -15.25
CA PRO A 209 5.48 -16.86 -14.75
C PRO A 209 5.58 -17.93 -13.65
N ALA A 210 6.72 -18.58 -13.49
CA ALA A 210 6.97 -19.53 -12.42
C ALA A 210 6.78 -18.93 -11.00
N TYR A 211 7.12 -17.65 -10.82
CA TYR A 211 6.89 -16.96 -9.55
C TYR A 211 5.41 -16.80 -9.16
N LEU A 212 4.52 -16.85 -10.16
CA LEU A 212 3.08 -16.77 -9.91
C LEU A 212 2.49 -18.11 -9.47
N SER A 213 3.24 -19.21 -9.53
CA SER A 213 2.74 -20.53 -9.18
C SER A 213 2.45 -20.63 -7.69
N GLY A 214 1.18 -20.86 -7.32
CA GLY A 214 0.70 -20.85 -5.94
C GLY A 214 0.20 -19.48 -5.44
N PHE A 215 0.28 -18.44 -6.28
CA PHE A 215 -0.17 -17.08 -5.99
C PHE A 215 -1.14 -16.58 -7.05
N TYR A 216 -1.86 -15.53 -6.70
CA TYR A 216 -2.65 -14.76 -7.65
C TYR A 216 -1.85 -13.56 -8.15
N ALA A 217 -2.28 -12.98 -9.26
CA ALA A 217 -1.80 -11.69 -9.73
C ALA A 217 -2.99 -10.81 -10.14
N ASP A 218 -2.81 -9.51 -10.12
CA ASP A 218 -3.79 -8.56 -10.65
C ASP A 218 -3.36 -8.07 -12.03
N THR A 219 -4.31 -7.55 -12.80
CA THR A 219 -4.08 -7.01 -14.14
C THR A 219 -3.59 -5.56 -14.08
N SER A 220 -2.68 -5.21 -14.99
CA SER A 220 -2.27 -3.82 -15.19
C SER A 220 -3.26 -3.14 -16.15
N ASP A 221 -4.22 -2.40 -15.61
CA ASP A 221 -5.27 -1.72 -16.37
C ASP A 221 -5.15 -0.19 -16.36
N VAL A 222 -4.15 0.37 -15.64
CA VAL A 222 -3.84 1.79 -15.62
C VAL A 222 -2.56 2.07 -16.41
N ASP A 223 -2.62 3.00 -17.37
CA ASP A 223 -1.46 3.39 -18.18
C ASP A 223 -0.41 4.15 -17.34
N ALA A 224 0.87 3.84 -17.54
CA ALA A 224 1.99 4.51 -16.88
C ALA A 224 1.99 6.04 -17.05
N LYS A 225 1.48 6.53 -18.17
CA LYS A 225 1.41 7.96 -18.46
C LYS A 225 0.56 8.75 -17.46
N VAL A 226 -0.40 8.08 -16.80
CA VAL A 226 -1.25 8.71 -15.77
C VAL A 226 -0.40 9.23 -14.61
N TYR A 227 0.62 8.46 -14.22
CA TYR A 227 1.47 8.76 -13.05
C TYR A 227 2.79 9.43 -13.38
N GLN A 228 3.10 9.65 -14.66
CA GLN A 228 4.40 10.23 -15.07
C GLN A 228 4.61 11.62 -14.44
N GLY A 229 3.58 12.48 -14.49
CA GLY A 229 3.63 13.82 -13.90
C GLY A 229 3.83 13.77 -12.38
N ASP A 230 3.16 12.86 -11.70
CA ASP A 230 3.27 12.70 -10.25
C ASP A 230 4.64 12.16 -9.84
N ALA A 231 5.20 11.24 -10.62
CA ALA A 231 6.55 10.73 -10.41
C ALA A 231 7.62 11.82 -10.59
N GLU A 232 7.51 12.64 -11.62
CA GLU A 232 8.40 13.78 -11.87
C GLU A 232 8.26 14.85 -10.78
N TYR A 233 7.04 15.11 -10.32
CA TYR A 233 6.76 16.03 -9.21
C TYR A 233 7.39 15.51 -7.90
N THR A 234 7.20 14.24 -7.57
CA THR A 234 7.75 13.61 -6.36
C THR A 234 9.28 13.67 -6.36
N ALA A 235 9.92 13.34 -7.48
CA ALA A 235 11.37 13.47 -7.63
C ALA A 235 11.83 14.92 -7.44
N SER A 236 11.09 15.88 -7.98
CA SER A 236 11.41 17.30 -7.87
C SER A 236 11.23 17.82 -6.44
N ALA A 237 10.18 17.40 -5.75
CA ALA A 237 9.92 17.77 -4.36
C ALA A 237 11.01 17.24 -3.43
N GLU A 238 11.38 15.97 -3.57
CA GLU A 238 12.45 15.34 -2.75
C GLU A 238 13.82 15.99 -3.01
N THR A 239 14.16 16.31 -4.26
CA THR A 239 15.40 17.03 -4.58
C THR A 239 15.41 18.43 -3.96
N THR A 240 14.29 19.14 -4.04
CA THR A 240 14.13 20.46 -3.43
C THR A 240 14.35 20.40 -1.92
N GLU A 241 13.76 19.42 -1.24
CA GLU A 241 13.91 19.22 0.18
C GLU A 241 15.36 18.87 0.56
N ARG A 242 16.02 18.01 -0.22
CA ARG A 242 17.43 17.66 -0.01
C ARG A 242 18.35 18.87 -0.18
N ILE A 243 18.13 19.70 -1.19
CA ILE A 243 18.91 20.95 -1.38
C ILE A 243 18.67 21.89 -0.20
N ALA A 244 17.42 22.05 0.25
CA ALA A 244 17.07 22.91 1.37
C ALA A 244 17.68 22.44 2.70
N SER A 245 17.86 21.15 2.88
CA SER A 245 18.45 20.52 4.08
C SER A 245 19.96 20.33 4.02
N ASP A 246 20.61 20.61 2.86
CA ASP A 246 22.05 20.46 2.71
C ASP A 246 22.80 21.49 3.58
N GLY A 247 23.76 20.99 4.37
CA GLY A 247 24.58 21.82 5.27
C GLY A 247 25.37 22.92 4.57
N THR A 248 25.66 22.79 3.27
CA THR A 248 26.34 23.78 2.44
C THR A 248 25.54 25.08 2.35
N PHE A 249 24.20 24.95 2.38
CA PHE A 249 23.28 26.09 2.32
C PHE A 249 22.74 26.54 3.68
N ALA A 250 23.26 25.96 4.75
CA ALA A 250 22.86 26.31 6.10
C ALA A 250 23.05 27.80 6.39
N GLY A 251 22.00 28.44 6.88
CA GLY A 251 21.98 29.87 7.21
C GLY A 251 21.63 30.81 6.05
N PHE A 252 21.36 30.28 4.87
CA PHE A 252 20.76 31.03 3.78
C PHE A 252 19.25 30.84 3.74
N THR A 253 18.50 31.90 3.50
CA THR A 253 17.12 31.83 3.06
C THR A 253 17.12 31.80 1.55
N MET A 254 16.77 30.66 0.96
CA MET A 254 16.77 30.47 -0.48
C MET A 254 15.41 30.82 -1.07
N ASP A 255 15.39 31.27 -2.33
CA ASP A 255 14.18 31.38 -3.10
C ASP A 255 13.61 29.98 -3.42
N THR A 256 12.31 29.91 -3.67
CA THR A 256 11.65 28.66 -4.03
C THR A 256 12.25 28.09 -5.33
N ILE A 257 12.72 26.86 -5.28
CA ILE A 257 13.20 26.13 -6.46
C ILE A 257 12.00 25.77 -7.32
N ARG A 258 12.02 26.16 -8.59
CA ARG A 258 10.98 25.81 -9.54
C ARG A 258 11.31 24.46 -10.20
N PRO A 259 10.32 23.58 -10.44
CA PRO A 259 10.54 22.26 -11.04
C PRO A 259 11.33 22.30 -12.36
N GLU A 260 11.12 23.32 -13.18
CA GLU A 260 11.81 23.49 -14.47
C GLU A 260 13.33 23.66 -14.33
N GLN A 261 13.79 24.20 -13.17
CA GLN A 261 15.22 24.38 -12.88
C GLN A 261 15.94 23.08 -12.56
N LEU A 262 15.19 22.03 -12.22
CA LEU A 262 15.76 20.71 -11.86
C LEU A 262 16.01 19.82 -13.09
N HIS A 263 15.58 20.25 -14.28
CA HIS A 263 15.75 19.49 -15.53
C HIS A 263 15.33 18.02 -15.38
N THR A 264 14.17 17.81 -14.75
CA THR A 264 13.63 16.46 -14.48
C THR A 264 13.26 15.76 -15.78
N LYS A 265 13.73 14.53 -15.94
CA LYS A 265 13.49 13.69 -17.12
C LYS A 265 13.24 12.25 -16.73
N THR A 266 12.11 11.70 -17.17
CA THR A 266 11.85 10.26 -17.09
C THR A 266 12.68 9.52 -18.14
N GLU A 267 13.60 8.64 -17.69
CA GLU A 267 14.48 7.87 -18.55
C GLU A 267 13.83 6.58 -19.04
N THR A 268 13.31 5.79 -18.10
CA THR A 268 12.62 4.53 -18.38
C THR A 268 11.45 4.32 -17.42
N ILE A 269 10.50 3.51 -17.86
CA ILE A 269 9.37 3.04 -17.06
C ILE A 269 9.29 1.55 -17.22
N ASP A 270 9.41 0.82 -16.12
CA ASP A 270 9.34 -0.64 -16.11
C ASP A 270 8.03 -1.12 -15.49
N SER A 271 7.42 -2.11 -16.13
CA SER A 271 6.30 -2.86 -15.56
C SER A 271 6.83 -3.89 -14.56
N THR A 272 6.32 -3.87 -13.35
CA THR A 272 6.80 -4.70 -12.23
C THR A 272 5.65 -5.34 -11.48
N MET A 273 5.92 -6.47 -10.80
CA MET A 273 4.98 -7.15 -9.93
C MET A 273 5.48 -7.14 -8.49
N PHE A 274 4.68 -6.59 -7.56
CA PHE A 274 5.04 -6.52 -6.15
C PHE A 274 4.18 -7.45 -5.29
N PRO A 275 4.78 -8.12 -4.28
CA PRO A 275 4.09 -9.12 -3.48
C PRO A 275 3.25 -8.47 -2.39
N VAL A 276 1.97 -8.76 -2.34
CA VAL A 276 1.03 -8.27 -1.32
C VAL A 276 0.22 -9.44 -0.77
N TRP A 277 0.22 -9.61 0.55
CA TRP A 277 -0.74 -10.46 1.21
C TRP A 277 -2.02 -9.68 1.46
N PHE A 278 -3.13 -10.22 1.00
CA PHE A 278 -4.41 -9.53 0.95
C PHE A 278 -5.48 -10.28 1.74
N LEU A 279 -6.22 -9.53 2.56
CA LEU A 279 -7.36 -10.02 3.32
C LEU A 279 -8.49 -9.01 3.19
N SER A 280 -9.60 -9.41 2.59
CA SER A 280 -10.79 -8.56 2.47
C SER A 280 -11.83 -8.93 3.52
N TYR A 281 -12.39 -7.94 4.18
CA TYR A 281 -13.48 -8.06 5.12
C TYR A 281 -14.71 -7.35 4.57
N ARG A 282 -15.80 -8.09 4.46
CA ARG A 282 -17.06 -7.55 4.00
C ARG A 282 -18.13 -7.69 5.07
N LYS A 283 -18.74 -6.58 5.43
CA LYS A 283 -19.91 -6.55 6.32
C LYS A 283 -20.98 -5.65 5.70
N LYS A 284 -22.07 -6.24 5.21
CA LYS A 284 -23.09 -5.57 4.39
C LYS A 284 -22.44 -4.92 3.16
N ASP A 285 -22.56 -3.60 3.00
CA ASP A 285 -22.03 -2.85 1.87
C ASP A 285 -20.60 -2.32 2.10
N ARG A 286 -20.08 -2.42 3.33
CA ARG A 286 -18.72 -2.03 3.66
C ARG A 286 -17.73 -3.12 3.32
N VAL A 287 -16.71 -2.75 2.56
CA VAL A 287 -15.53 -3.57 2.31
C VAL A 287 -14.33 -2.89 2.97
N ALA A 288 -13.66 -3.60 3.84
CA ALA A 288 -12.41 -3.17 4.47
C ALA A 288 -11.29 -4.13 4.08
N TYR A 289 -10.09 -3.60 3.94
CA TYR A 289 -8.93 -4.36 3.53
C TYR A 289 -7.90 -4.41 4.65
N ALA A 290 -7.24 -5.54 4.75
CA ALA A 290 -5.98 -5.67 5.44
C ALA A 290 -4.95 -6.21 4.46
N THR A 291 -3.89 -5.46 4.27
CA THR A 291 -2.81 -5.79 3.37
C THR A 291 -1.51 -5.89 4.13
N VAL A 292 -0.64 -6.79 3.72
CA VAL A 292 0.69 -6.93 4.27
C VAL A 292 1.69 -6.97 3.14
N ASN A 293 2.69 -6.09 3.20
CA ASN A 293 3.78 -6.09 2.26
C ASN A 293 4.50 -7.45 2.29
N GLY A 294 4.45 -8.18 1.19
CA GLY A 294 5.01 -9.54 1.08
C GLY A 294 6.54 -9.59 1.12
N GLN A 295 7.22 -8.44 1.04
CA GLN A 295 8.65 -8.32 1.18
C GLN A 295 9.07 -7.90 2.60
N THR A 296 8.46 -6.84 3.15
CA THR A 296 8.88 -6.25 4.42
C THR A 296 8.08 -6.76 5.62
N GLY A 297 6.83 -7.17 5.41
CA GLY A 297 5.89 -7.54 6.47
C GLY A 297 5.17 -6.33 7.09
N LEU A 298 5.26 -5.14 6.47
CA LEU A 298 4.50 -3.96 6.88
C LEU A 298 3.01 -4.22 6.71
N VAL A 299 2.22 -3.92 7.75
CA VAL A 299 0.77 -4.13 7.77
C VAL A 299 0.06 -2.80 7.59
N VAL A 300 -0.74 -2.72 6.55
CA VAL A 300 -1.68 -1.62 6.31
C VAL A 300 -3.09 -2.19 6.36
N ALA A 301 -3.93 -1.66 7.23
CA ALA A 301 -5.26 -2.20 7.43
C ALA A 301 -6.27 -1.09 7.71
N ASP A 302 -7.35 -1.08 6.94
CA ASP A 302 -8.55 -0.33 7.25
C ASP A 302 -9.35 -1.12 8.30
N ILE A 303 -9.19 -0.74 9.57
CA ILE A 303 -9.80 -1.44 10.69
C ILE A 303 -11.08 -0.72 11.08
N PRO A 304 -12.25 -1.30 10.81
CA PRO A 304 -13.52 -0.72 11.23
C PRO A 304 -13.64 -0.69 12.75
N ILE A 305 -14.35 0.31 13.26
CA ILE A 305 -14.66 0.44 14.68
C ILE A 305 -16.04 -0.19 14.93
N ASP A 306 -16.11 -1.09 15.92
CA ASP A 306 -17.38 -1.62 16.41
C ASP A 306 -18.03 -0.58 17.35
N PRO A 307 -19.20 0.04 16.98
CA PRO A 307 -19.81 1.10 17.77
C PRO A 307 -20.19 0.67 19.19
N LYS A 308 -20.60 -0.60 19.35
CA LYS A 308 -20.99 -1.13 20.67
C LYS A 308 -19.78 -1.23 21.60
N ARG A 309 -18.65 -1.68 21.09
CA ARG A 309 -17.39 -1.80 21.85
C ARG A 309 -16.83 -0.43 22.18
N TYR A 310 -16.90 0.50 21.23
CA TYR A 310 -16.45 1.88 21.43
C TYR A 310 -17.29 2.56 22.54
N LEU A 311 -18.61 2.45 22.47
CA LEU A 311 -19.50 3.00 23.50
C LEU A 311 -19.22 2.40 24.88
N LEU A 312 -19.08 1.07 24.95
CA LEU A 312 -18.78 0.39 26.20
C LEU A 312 -17.41 0.81 26.77
N GLY A 313 -16.40 0.89 25.92
CA GLY A 313 -15.06 1.34 26.32
C GLY A 313 -15.05 2.79 26.80
N SER A 314 -15.77 3.67 26.12
CA SER A 314 -15.93 5.08 26.51
C SER A 314 -16.63 5.21 27.86
N LEU A 315 -17.69 4.42 28.10
CA LEU A 315 -18.41 4.40 29.36
C LEU A 315 -17.52 3.89 30.51
N LEU A 316 -16.76 2.80 30.28
CA LEU A 316 -15.82 2.25 31.26
C LEU A 316 -14.72 3.25 31.62
N LEU A 317 -14.28 4.09 30.68
CA LEU A 317 -13.29 5.14 30.93
C LEU A 317 -13.90 6.34 31.65
N ALA A 318 -15.15 6.70 31.32
CA ALA A 318 -15.84 7.84 31.90
C ALA A 318 -16.18 7.63 33.38
N ILE A 319 -16.57 6.40 33.80
CA ILE A 319 -16.96 6.08 35.19
C ILE A 319 -15.84 6.39 36.19
N PRO A 320 -14.59 5.91 36.07
CA PRO A 320 -13.54 6.23 37.04
C PRO A 320 -13.17 7.71 37.04
N ILE A 321 -13.20 8.37 35.88
CA ILE A 321 -12.94 9.82 35.77
C ILE A 321 -14.01 10.58 36.54
N PHE A 322 -15.27 10.22 36.34
CA PHE A 322 -16.40 10.82 37.08
C PHE A 322 -16.29 10.57 38.58
N ALA A 323 -15.98 9.35 39.01
CA ALA A 323 -15.78 8.99 40.41
C ALA A 323 -14.64 9.78 41.05
N LEU A 324 -13.53 9.99 40.32
CA LEU A 324 -12.38 10.76 40.79
C LEU A 324 -12.70 12.24 40.92
N LEU A 325 -13.46 12.81 39.99
CA LEU A 325 -13.96 14.19 40.04
C LEU A 325 -14.97 14.39 41.17
N ALA A 326 -15.85 13.42 41.40
CA ALA A 326 -16.81 13.45 42.48
C ALA A 326 -16.18 13.34 43.87
N TRP A 327 -15.04 12.61 43.97
CA TRP A 327 -14.27 12.50 45.23
C TRP A 327 -13.44 13.74 45.55
N SER A 328 -13.14 14.59 44.55
CA SER A 328 -12.31 15.77 44.80
C SER A 328 -13.03 16.75 45.67
N ALA A 329 -12.65 16.85 46.94
CA ALA A 329 -13.22 17.70 47.99
C ALA A 329 -13.09 19.23 47.71
N PHE A 330 -12.48 19.60 46.60
CA PHE A 330 -12.26 20.96 46.14
C PHE A 330 -13.39 21.53 45.25
N LEU A 331 -14.31 20.68 44.79
CA LEU A 331 -15.40 21.13 43.91
C LEU A 331 -16.66 21.37 44.73
N GLN A 332 -17.14 22.59 44.76
CA GLN A 332 -18.48 22.89 45.26
C GLN A 332 -19.52 22.18 44.40
N PRO A 333 -20.69 21.77 44.96
CA PRO A 333 -21.73 21.04 44.22
C PRO A 333 -22.14 21.73 42.91
N SER A 334 -22.21 23.05 42.89
CA SER A 334 -22.53 23.84 41.69
C SER A 334 -21.45 23.77 40.60
N SER A 335 -20.16 23.77 40.98
CA SER A 335 -19.07 23.66 40.03
C SER A 335 -18.90 22.23 39.54
N LEU A 336 -19.29 21.23 40.34
CA LEU A 336 -19.29 19.82 39.93
C LEU A 336 -20.36 19.58 38.84
N VAL A 337 -21.53 20.14 38.97
CA VAL A 337 -22.58 20.08 37.94
C VAL A 337 -22.16 20.78 36.67
N MET A 338 -21.53 21.95 36.73
CA MET A 338 -21.02 22.66 35.55
C MET A 338 -19.88 21.90 34.86
N THR A 339 -18.95 21.35 35.62
CA THR A 339 -17.83 20.57 35.02
C THR A 339 -18.31 19.27 34.42
N THR A 340 -19.24 18.55 35.00
CA THR A 340 -19.84 17.35 34.42
C THR A 340 -20.65 17.64 33.18
N LEU A 341 -21.41 18.74 33.14
CA LEU A 341 -22.12 19.22 31.95
C LEU A 341 -21.13 19.55 30.81
N LEU A 342 -20.08 20.30 31.13
CA LEU A 342 -19.04 20.65 30.14
C LEU A 342 -18.35 19.41 29.61
N LEU A 343 -17.94 18.47 30.47
CA LEU A 343 -17.28 17.22 30.06
C LEU A 343 -18.22 16.31 29.24
N SER A 344 -19.51 16.25 29.61
CA SER A 344 -20.49 15.48 28.84
C SER A 344 -20.73 16.07 27.45
N LEU A 345 -20.84 17.42 27.35
CA LEU A 345 -20.94 18.10 26.06
C LEU A 345 -19.70 17.89 25.19
N LEU A 346 -18.53 17.95 25.80
CA LEU A 346 -17.25 17.70 25.11
C LEU A 346 -17.15 16.24 24.63
N SER A 347 -17.54 15.29 25.46
CA SER A 347 -17.61 13.86 25.10
C SER A 347 -18.61 13.58 23.98
N ILE A 348 -19.78 14.23 24.02
CA ILE A 348 -20.79 14.16 22.96
C ILE A 348 -20.23 14.76 21.67
N GLY A 349 -19.54 15.90 21.75
CA GLY A 349 -18.89 16.54 20.60
C GLY A 349 -17.84 15.65 19.95
N VAL A 350 -16.95 15.05 20.74
CA VAL A 350 -15.95 14.09 20.28
C VAL A 350 -16.63 12.86 19.68
N TYR A 351 -17.64 12.31 20.33
CA TYR A 351 -18.40 11.17 19.82
C TYR A 351 -19.07 11.47 18.48
N CYS A 352 -19.73 12.65 18.36
CA CYS A 352 -20.33 13.07 17.09
C CYS A 352 -19.27 13.25 15.99
N TYR A 353 -18.13 13.86 16.33
CA TYR A 353 -17.01 14.00 15.39
C TYR A 353 -16.49 12.64 14.91
N GLU A 354 -16.26 11.71 15.83
CA GLU A 354 -15.83 10.33 15.48
C GLU A 354 -16.89 9.59 14.66
N CYS A 355 -18.17 9.72 15.00
CA CYS A 355 -19.25 9.13 14.20
C CYS A 355 -19.31 9.70 12.78
N VAL A 356 -19.11 11.01 12.62
CA VAL A 356 -19.07 11.66 11.31
C VAL A 356 -17.82 11.22 10.54
N SER A 357 -16.66 11.16 11.20
CA SER A 357 -15.40 10.68 10.60
C SER A 357 -15.51 9.22 10.15
N ILE A 358 -16.09 8.35 10.97
CA ILE A 358 -16.36 6.94 10.64
C ILE A 358 -17.33 6.86 9.47
N HIS A 359 -18.41 7.65 9.49
CA HIS A 359 -19.40 7.67 8.42
C HIS A 359 -18.80 8.17 7.09
N GLN A 360 -17.92 9.17 7.11
CA GLN A 360 -17.22 9.65 5.93
C GLN A 360 -16.26 8.59 5.39
N LYS A 361 -15.52 7.89 6.26
CA LYS A 361 -14.66 6.76 5.86
C LYS A 361 -15.47 5.59 5.32
N ASP A 362 -16.62 5.30 5.91
CA ASP A 362 -17.53 4.24 5.44
C ASP A 362 -18.18 4.59 4.10
N THR A 363 -18.57 5.85 3.87
CA THR A 363 -19.09 6.29 2.57
C THR A 363 -18.00 6.29 1.51
N GLY A 364 -16.77 6.69 1.84
CA GLY A 364 -15.62 6.56 0.95
C GLY A 364 -15.32 5.11 0.57
N ALA A 365 -15.36 4.18 1.54
CA ALA A 365 -15.20 2.75 1.29
C ALA A 365 -16.36 2.14 0.48
N ASN A 366 -17.58 2.62 0.68
CA ASN A 366 -18.76 2.21 -0.12
C ASN A 366 -18.72 2.77 -1.55
N ASP A 367 -18.17 3.97 -1.73
CA ASP A 367 -17.97 4.56 -3.06
C ASP A 367 -16.84 3.89 -3.82
N ARG A 368 -15.82 3.37 -3.16
CA ARG A 368 -14.80 2.52 -3.80
C ARG A 368 -15.43 1.33 -4.52
N GLY A 369 -16.33 0.58 -3.85
CA GLY A 369 -17.09 -0.50 -4.48
C GLY A 369 -18.00 -0.08 -5.63
N LYS A 370 -18.42 1.21 -5.68
CA LYS A 370 -19.27 1.77 -6.75
C LYS A 370 -18.46 2.42 -7.87
N MET A 371 -17.27 2.96 -7.59
CA MET A 371 -16.35 3.50 -8.59
C MET A 371 -15.92 2.42 -9.59
N PHE A 372 -15.69 1.18 -9.13
CA PHE A 372 -15.41 0.05 -10.02
C PHE A 372 -16.51 -0.20 -11.07
N ILE A 373 -17.75 0.15 -10.76
CA ILE A 373 -18.90 0.01 -11.69
C ILE A 373 -18.98 1.22 -12.64
N LYS A 374 -18.53 2.41 -12.23
CA LYS A 374 -18.64 3.65 -13.01
C LYS A 374 -17.48 3.90 -13.97
N SER A 375 -16.26 3.46 -13.65
CA SER A 375 -15.09 3.68 -14.52
C SER A 375 -15.04 2.75 -15.75
N LYS A 376 -15.96 1.79 -15.85
CA LYS A 376 -16.06 0.85 -16.98
C LYS A 376 -17.25 1.13 -17.91
N LYS A 377 -17.86 2.31 -17.85
CA LYS A 377 -18.76 2.83 -18.87
C LYS A 377 -18.04 3.99 -19.59
#